data_4e4753b090c8275e5e971e839b523588
#
_entry.id   4e4753b090c8275e5e971e839b523588
#
_cell.length_a   1.000
_cell.length_b   1.000
_cell.length_c   1.000
_cell.angle_alpha   90.00
_cell.angle_beta   90.00
_cell.angle_gamma   90.00
#
_symmetry.space_group_name_H-M   'P 1'
#
loop_
_entity.id
_entity.type
_entity.pdbx_description
1 polymer ?
#
loop_
_entity_poly.entity_id
_entity_poly.type
_entity_poly.pdbx_seq_one_letter_code
_entity_poly.pdbx_strand_id
1 'polypeptide(L)' 'MKRYFFDVVSGKESEFDYSGREFSVPEKAIEFAKLMALDLEIMHEGDRGGSMVLVRDPQGRSYYSAKVQTPELAAA' A
#
# COMPACT_ATOMS: atom_id res chain seq x y z
N MET A 1 15.21 7.29 12.87
CA MET A 1 13.94 6.85 12.28
C MET A 1 13.60 7.71 11.10
N LYS A 2 12.95 7.11 10.12
CA LYS A 2 12.50 7.84 8.94
C LYS A 2 10.99 7.74 8.80
N ARG A 3 10.40 8.76 8.21
CA ARG A 3 8.97 8.78 7.95
C ARG A 3 8.69 8.34 6.52
N TYR A 4 7.74 7.43 6.38
CA TYR A 4 7.33 6.94 5.07
C TYR A 4 5.83 7.23 4.89
N PHE A 5 5.43 7.40 3.67
CA PHE A 5 4.05 7.73 3.32
C PHE A 5 3.46 6.61 2.48
N PHE A 6 2.24 6.24 2.79
CA PHE A 6 1.60 5.06 2.19
C PHE A 6 0.34 5.51 1.45
N ASP A 7 0.49 5.70 0.16
CA ASP A 7 -0.63 6.12 -0.69
C ASP A 7 -1.33 4.89 -1.25
N VAL A 8 -2.65 4.95 -1.34
CA VAL A 8 -3.41 3.91 -2.04
C VAL A 8 -3.78 4.48 -3.39
N VAL A 9 -3.28 3.86 -4.45
CA VAL A 9 -3.43 4.36 -5.81
C VAL A 9 -4.25 3.37 -6.62
N SER A 10 -5.26 3.87 -7.32
CA SER A 10 -6.08 3.04 -8.19
C SER A 10 -6.34 3.79 -9.48
N GLY A 11 -6.95 3.10 -10.45
CA GLY A 11 -7.26 3.73 -11.71
C GLY A 11 -8.32 4.80 -11.63
N LYS A 12 -9.17 4.73 -10.62
CA LYS A 12 -10.30 5.67 -10.49
C LYS A 12 -10.02 6.77 -9.50
N GLU A 13 -9.38 6.44 -8.40
CA GLU A 13 -9.08 7.45 -7.39
C GLU A 13 -7.86 7.04 -6.59
N SER A 14 -7.29 8.01 -5.94
CA SER A 14 -6.11 7.78 -5.13
C SER A 14 -6.30 8.44 -3.79
N GLU A 15 -5.79 7.79 -2.76
CA GLU A 15 -5.80 8.33 -1.41
C GLU A 15 -4.37 8.56 -1.00
N PHE A 16 -4.04 9.81 -0.75
CA PHE A 16 -2.67 10.17 -0.39
C PHE A 16 -2.53 10.27 1.11
N ASP A 17 -1.42 9.75 1.60
CA ASP A 17 -1.11 9.81 3.03
C ASP A 17 -0.32 11.09 3.30
N TYR A 18 -0.89 11.97 4.09
CA TYR A 18 -0.24 13.23 4.40
C TYR A 18 0.46 13.21 5.75
N SER A 19 0.21 12.20 6.55
CA SER A 19 0.79 12.10 7.89
C SER A 19 2.02 11.22 7.93
N GLY A 20 1.95 10.09 7.27
CA GLY A 20 3.05 9.15 7.26
C GLY A 20 3.19 8.39 8.55
N ARG A 21 4.18 7.51 8.57
CA ARG A 21 4.55 6.74 9.76
C ARG A 21 6.06 6.62 9.80
N GLU A 22 6.58 6.59 11.01
CA GLU A 22 8.02 6.44 11.21
C GLU A 22 8.38 4.99 11.45
N PHE A 23 9.48 4.58 10.84
CA PHE A 23 10.02 3.24 11.02
C PHE A 23 11.52 3.34 11.22
N SER A 24 12.06 2.42 12.02
CA SER A 24 13.47 2.42 12.30
C SER A 24 14.29 1.91 11.13
N VAL A 25 13.71 1.00 10.33
CA VAL A 25 14.39 0.45 9.15
C VAL A 25 13.40 0.37 8.00
N PRO A 26 13.89 0.47 6.75
CA PRO A 26 13.01 0.45 5.58
C PRO A 26 12.19 -0.83 5.44
N GLU A 27 12.75 -1.95 5.86
CA GLU A 27 12.06 -3.24 5.77
C GLU A 27 10.75 -3.25 6.53
N LYS A 28 10.70 -2.51 7.61
CA LYS A 28 9.46 -2.43 8.40
C LYS A 28 8.38 -1.67 7.65
N ALA A 29 8.77 -0.64 6.91
CA ALA A 29 7.84 0.11 6.09
C ALA A 29 7.28 -0.79 4.99
N ILE A 30 8.14 -1.60 4.38
CA ILE A 30 7.72 -2.53 3.34
C ILE A 30 6.73 -3.55 3.90
N GLU A 31 7.01 -4.10 5.07
CA GLU A 31 6.10 -5.04 5.71
C GLU A 31 4.75 -4.39 5.98
N PHE A 32 4.78 -3.15 6.42
CA PHE A 32 3.54 -2.43 6.70
C PHE A 32 2.72 -2.25 5.43
N ALA A 33 3.38 -1.93 4.32
CA ALA A 33 2.69 -1.78 3.04
C ALA A 33 2.04 -3.09 2.60
N LYS A 34 2.74 -4.19 2.80
CA LYS A 34 2.19 -5.50 2.45
C LYS A 34 0.97 -5.83 3.28
N LEU A 35 1.01 -5.49 4.56
CA LEU A 35 -0.14 -5.72 5.44
C LEU A 35 -1.31 -4.83 5.04
N MET A 36 -1.05 -3.59 4.65
CA MET A 36 -2.10 -2.71 4.17
C MET A 36 -2.76 -3.29 2.92
N ALA A 37 -1.95 -3.77 1.98
CA ALA A 37 -2.48 -4.34 0.75
C ALA A 37 -3.34 -5.57 1.04
N LEU A 38 -2.90 -6.41 1.95
CA LEU A 38 -3.66 -7.59 2.33
C LEU A 38 -4.97 -7.19 3.00
N ASP A 39 -4.92 -6.18 3.85
CA ASP A 39 -6.11 -5.70 4.53
C ASP A 39 -7.14 -5.18 3.54
N LEU A 40 -6.69 -4.46 2.52
CA LEU A 40 -7.57 -3.94 1.49
C LEU A 40 -8.21 -5.07 0.69
N GLU A 41 -7.48 -6.15 0.43
CA GLU A 41 -8.03 -7.30 -0.25
C GLU A 41 -9.18 -7.91 0.55
N ILE A 42 -8.96 -8.07 1.84
CA ILE A 42 -9.93 -8.69 2.72
C ILE A 42 -11.16 -7.81 2.93
N MET A 43 -10.91 -6.54 3.21
CA MET A 43 -11.98 -5.63 3.60
C MET A 43 -12.87 -5.22 2.45
N HIS A 44 -12.34 -5.18 1.25
CA HIS A 44 -13.05 -4.61 0.11
C HIS A 44 -13.46 -5.62 -0.95
N GLU A 45 -13.12 -6.87 -0.75
CA GLU A 45 -13.59 -7.99 -1.58
C GLU A 45 -13.52 -7.71 -3.08
N GLY A 46 -12.39 -7.20 -3.52
CA GLY A 46 -12.20 -6.96 -4.93
C GLY A 46 -12.52 -5.56 -5.40
N ASP A 47 -13.20 -4.76 -4.59
CA ASP A 47 -13.45 -3.36 -4.95
C ASP A 47 -12.16 -2.60 -5.16
N ARG A 48 -11.12 -3.01 -4.46
CA ARG A 48 -9.82 -2.38 -4.56
C ARG A 48 -8.85 -3.19 -5.40
N GLY A 49 -9.35 -4.22 -6.08
CA GLY A 49 -8.50 -5.00 -6.97
C GLY A 49 -7.90 -4.11 -8.03
N GLY A 50 -6.61 -4.27 -8.30
CA GLY A 50 -5.90 -3.42 -9.22
C GLY A 50 -5.31 -2.17 -8.60
N SER A 51 -5.63 -1.91 -7.34
CA SER A 51 -4.99 -0.83 -6.60
C SER A 51 -3.59 -1.23 -6.16
N MET A 52 -2.84 -0.26 -5.67
CA MET A 52 -1.55 -0.56 -5.07
C MET A 52 -1.32 0.38 -3.90
N VAL A 53 -0.54 -0.10 -2.95
CA VAL A 53 -0.06 0.73 -1.85
C VAL A 53 1.33 1.18 -2.24
N LEU A 54 1.49 2.47 -2.41
CA LEU A 54 2.75 3.06 -2.84
C LEU A 54 3.43 3.69 -1.64
N VAL A 55 4.67 3.28 -1.39
CA VAL A 55 5.44 3.80 -0.27
C VAL A 55 6.37 4.88 -0.82
N ARG A 56 6.25 6.09 -0.26
CA ARG A 56 7.12 7.20 -0.63
C ARG A 56 8.03 7.53 0.55
N ASP A 57 9.26 7.94 0.24
CA ASP A 57 10.19 8.38 1.27
C ASP A 57 9.95 9.88 1.58
N PRO A 58 10.65 10.42 2.57
CA PRO A 58 10.43 11.83 2.94
C PRO A 58 10.72 12.82 1.83
N GLN A 59 11.49 12.45 0.83
CA GLN A 59 11.75 13.31 -0.31
C GLN A 59 10.71 13.17 -1.40
N GLY A 60 9.70 12.34 -1.18
CA GLY A 60 8.62 12.15 -2.13
C GLY A 60 8.89 11.12 -3.20
N ARG A 61 10.00 10.41 -3.12
CA ARG A 61 10.34 9.41 -4.13
C ARG A 61 9.66 8.09 -3.82
N SER A 62 9.23 7.41 -4.88
CA SER A 62 8.68 6.07 -4.73
C SER A 62 9.76 5.13 -4.22
N TYR A 63 9.44 4.42 -3.16
CA TYR A 63 10.38 3.51 -2.55
C TYR A 63 9.99 2.06 -2.80
N TYR A 64 8.71 1.77 -2.75
CA TYR A 64 8.21 0.41 -2.86
C TYR A 64 6.73 0.47 -3.21
N SER A 65 6.21 -0.56 -3.85
CA SER A 65 4.78 -0.66 -4.08
C SER A 65 4.32 -2.10 -3.84
N ALA A 66 3.14 -2.24 -3.26
CA ALA A 66 2.52 -3.54 -3.02
C ALA A 66 1.16 -3.54 -3.70
N LYS A 67 0.92 -4.51 -4.55
CA LYS A 67 -0.36 -4.61 -5.25
C LYS A 67 -1.45 -5.17 -4.36
N VAL A 68 -2.63 -4.62 -4.49
CA VAL A 68 -3.83 -5.16 -3.88
C VAL A 68 -4.42 -6.13 -4.88
N GLN A 69 -4.37 -7.40 -4.56
CA GLN A 69 -4.82 -8.42 -5.51
C GLN A 69 -6.31 -8.65 -5.39
N THR A 70 -6.93 -8.93 -6.53
CA THR A 70 -8.32 -9.33 -6.53
C THR A 70 -8.39 -10.75 -5.97
N PRO A 71 -9.32 -11.04 -5.07
CA PRO A 71 -9.48 -12.40 -4.59
C PRO A 71 -9.71 -13.35 -5.76
N GLU A 72 -8.86 -14.34 -5.88
CA GLU A 72 -8.88 -15.24 -7.03
C GLU A 72 -9.59 -16.52 -6.70
N LEU A 73 -10.82 -16.40 -6.31
CA LEU A 73 -11.60 -17.58 -6.00
C LEU A 73 -11.75 -18.49 -7.20
N ALA A 74 -11.83 -17.87 -8.35
CA ALA A 74 -12.00 -18.62 -9.57
C ALA A 74 -10.76 -19.44 -9.90
N ALA A 75 -9.65 -19.10 -9.34
CA ALA A 75 -8.42 -19.81 -9.58
C ALA A 75 -8.47 -21.21 -8.97
N ALA A 76 -9.39 -21.41 -8.10
CA ALA A 76 -9.53 -22.71 -7.47
C ALA A 76 -9.95 -23.77 -8.50
#